data_53eb0b4a3a4325342ec0a715ce9e18e0
#
_entry.id   53eb0b4a3a4325342ec0a715ce9e18e0
#
_cell.length_a   1.000
_cell.length_b   1.000
_cell.length_c   1.000
_cell.angle_alpha   90.00
_cell.angle_beta   90.00
_cell.angle_gamma   90.00
#
_symmetry.space_group_name_H-M   'P 1'
#
loop_
_entity.id
_entity.type
_entity.pdbx_description
1 polymer ?
#
loop_
_entity_poly.entity_id
_entity_poly.type
_entity_poly.pdbx_seq_one_letter_code
_entity_poly.pdbx_strand_id
1 'polypeptide(L)'
;MTHPRQLHKFGGSSLADPECYQRVAKILKSYSKSDDLVVVSAAGKTTNRLISFVEALSKDGRVAHETLHALRQYQSELITKLLSNEAAEPLLSQLQQEISVLGELTAPLSNAQYAWVLGHGELWSARLLAALLNQQDLPAVAQDARTFLRAEAGTQPEVDRARSYPLLKAVLAQHTQRRVVITGFMAQNEQGDTVLLGRNGSDYSATVIGALAEVSRVTIWSDVAGVYSADPRIVSDACLLPLLRLDEANELARLAAPVLHSRTLQPVAQSTMELHLRCSHQPESGSTRIERVLASGRGAKIITSLDDVLLIELSFAHHHDFQRVQEDVLQHLQRVQLQPLTYEAQPDQYRLRLAYTAEIAPGAFAALQDAAFEAEIKLKEGYDLIAAVGAGVTKNPNHCYGFYQQLNALPVEFISASESSLSLVAVLRQTPIHSLVNAIHKQLFQAQKHVAIALCGKGNIGSSWLKLFAEQKEKLEQRHGMNFELVAVVDSQTYWFNEQGINPNQVATHFQDEALPNQEQSWLKKLGALEGYDEAVVIDVTASEELAEQYLDIAEHGLHLISANKVAGSAAGNYYYQVKDAFHKIGRHWLYNATVGAGL
;
A
#
# COMPACT_ATOMS: atom_id res chain seq x y z
N MET A 1 27.83 -3.70 14.68
CA MET A 1 26.46 -3.13 14.62
C MET A 1 25.51 -4.26 14.31
N THR A 2 24.59 -4.60 15.18
CA THR A 2 23.55 -5.59 14.91
C THR A 2 22.63 -5.00 13.85
N HIS A 3 22.53 -5.67 12.71
CA HIS A 3 21.57 -5.25 11.68
C HIS A 3 20.15 -5.37 12.22
N PRO A 4 19.27 -4.39 11.94
CA PRO A 4 17.90 -4.46 12.37
C PRO A 4 17.21 -5.67 11.74
N ARG A 5 16.45 -6.41 12.54
CA ARG A 5 15.67 -7.58 12.14
C ARG A 5 14.63 -7.18 11.09
N GLN A 6 14.32 -8.09 10.16
CA GLN A 6 13.26 -7.94 9.15
C GLN A 6 12.25 -9.09 9.26
N LEU A 7 11.08 -8.91 8.65
CA LEU A 7 10.07 -9.93 8.56
C LEU A 7 9.63 -10.12 7.10
N HIS A 8 9.58 -11.37 6.66
CA HIS A 8 9.13 -11.76 5.33
C HIS A 8 7.82 -12.56 5.42
N LYS A 9 6.78 -12.14 4.71
CA LYS A 9 5.51 -12.88 4.66
C LYS A 9 5.28 -13.50 3.29
N PHE A 10 4.92 -14.76 3.26
CA PHE A 10 4.59 -15.48 2.03
C PHE A 10 3.12 -15.93 2.04
N GLY A 11 2.39 -15.57 0.96
CA GLY A 11 1.00 -15.97 0.75
C GLY A 11 0.87 -17.42 0.27
N GLY A 12 -0.35 -17.94 0.27
CA GLY A 12 -0.64 -19.31 -0.16
C GLY A 12 -0.22 -19.60 -1.62
N SER A 13 -0.34 -18.63 -2.53
CA SER A 13 0.13 -18.74 -3.92
C SER A 13 1.64 -18.91 -4.02
N SER A 14 2.40 -18.31 -3.10
CA SER A 14 3.87 -18.47 -3.02
C SER A 14 4.31 -19.81 -2.45
N LEU A 15 3.38 -20.62 -1.92
CA LEU A 15 3.60 -21.92 -1.28
C LEU A 15 2.73 -23.02 -1.91
N ALA A 16 2.26 -22.81 -3.16
CA ALA A 16 1.25 -23.68 -3.76
C ALA A 16 1.77 -25.05 -4.22
N ASP A 17 3.06 -25.18 -4.50
CA ASP A 17 3.67 -26.37 -5.05
C ASP A 17 5.17 -26.45 -4.66
N PRO A 18 5.87 -27.58 -4.95
CA PRO A 18 7.28 -27.73 -4.61
C PRO A 18 8.18 -26.65 -5.23
N GLU A 19 7.90 -26.18 -6.44
CA GLU A 19 8.70 -25.16 -7.11
C GLU A 19 8.55 -23.80 -6.40
N CYS A 20 7.33 -23.48 -5.94
CA CYS A 20 7.04 -22.31 -5.12
C CYS A 20 7.84 -22.34 -3.80
N TYR A 21 7.85 -23.45 -3.07
CA TYR A 21 8.64 -23.59 -1.84
C TYR A 21 10.15 -23.43 -2.10
N GLN A 22 10.68 -24.03 -3.17
CA GLN A 22 12.10 -23.86 -3.54
C GLN A 22 12.43 -22.42 -3.88
N ARG A 23 11.51 -21.70 -4.52
CA ARG A 23 11.65 -20.26 -4.81
C ARG A 23 11.65 -19.44 -3.52
N VAL A 24 10.74 -19.71 -2.59
CA VAL A 24 10.72 -19.08 -1.26
C VAL A 24 12.03 -19.30 -0.51
N ALA A 25 12.57 -20.52 -0.53
CA ALA A 25 13.87 -20.82 0.09
C ALA A 25 15.01 -20.00 -0.57
N LYS A 26 15.02 -19.87 -1.90
CA LYS A 26 15.97 -19.01 -2.63
C LYS A 26 15.82 -17.53 -2.27
N ILE A 27 14.58 -17.04 -2.17
CA ILE A 27 14.30 -15.66 -1.73
C ILE A 27 14.85 -15.43 -0.32
N LEU A 28 14.58 -16.35 0.62
CA LEU A 28 15.06 -16.22 1.99
C LEU A 28 16.59 -16.30 2.07
N LYS A 29 17.24 -17.09 1.22
CA LYS A 29 18.70 -17.14 1.12
C LYS A 29 19.27 -15.80 0.68
N SER A 30 18.63 -15.11 -0.25
CA SER A 30 19.13 -13.84 -0.84
C SER A 30 18.73 -12.61 -0.06
N TYR A 31 17.54 -12.57 0.54
CA TYR A 31 16.93 -11.37 1.12
C TYR A 31 16.79 -11.43 2.64
N SER A 32 17.05 -12.55 3.31
CA SER A 32 16.92 -12.67 4.76
C SER A 32 18.21 -13.03 5.47
N LYS A 33 18.28 -12.69 6.75
CA LYS A 33 19.36 -13.04 7.68
C LYS A 33 18.92 -14.14 8.66
N SER A 34 19.88 -14.68 9.41
CA SER A 34 19.64 -15.81 10.30
C SER A 34 18.67 -15.53 11.47
N ASP A 35 18.43 -14.26 11.80
CA ASP A 35 17.53 -13.85 12.89
C ASP A 35 16.24 -13.17 12.40
N ASP A 36 16.02 -13.16 11.09
CA ASP A 36 14.79 -12.63 10.50
C ASP A 36 13.58 -13.55 10.75
N LEU A 37 12.40 -12.94 10.74
CA LEU A 37 11.12 -13.61 10.93
C LEU A 37 10.49 -13.93 9.57
N VAL A 38 9.80 -15.06 9.51
CA VAL A 38 9.07 -15.48 8.31
C VAL A 38 7.64 -15.81 8.73
N VAL A 39 6.63 -15.18 8.12
CA VAL A 39 5.22 -15.53 8.33
C VAL A 39 4.69 -16.23 7.09
N VAL A 40 4.03 -17.36 7.27
CA VAL A 40 3.48 -18.15 6.16
C VAL A 40 1.98 -18.32 6.26
N SER A 41 1.33 -18.33 5.10
CA SER A 41 -0.05 -18.78 4.94
C SER A 41 -0.10 -20.30 4.69
N ALA A 42 -1.29 -20.85 4.71
CA ALA A 42 -1.53 -22.23 4.24
C ALA A 42 -1.10 -22.40 2.77
N ALA A 43 -0.55 -23.56 2.44
CA ALA A 43 -0.08 -23.88 1.09
C ALA A 43 -1.22 -23.91 0.07
N GLY A 44 -1.12 -23.13 -1.00
CA GLY A 44 -2.07 -23.11 -2.11
C GLY A 44 -3.51 -22.88 -1.65
N LYS A 45 -4.41 -23.80 -1.96
CA LYS A 45 -5.84 -23.77 -1.60
C LYS A 45 -6.17 -24.62 -0.36
N THR A 46 -5.22 -24.87 0.52
CA THR A 46 -5.42 -25.74 1.71
C THR A 46 -6.54 -25.25 2.61
N THR A 47 -6.60 -23.95 2.92
CA THR A 47 -7.66 -23.36 3.75
C THR A 47 -9.04 -23.59 3.13
N ASN A 48 -9.21 -23.39 1.81
CA ASN A 48 -10.47 -23.64 1.13
C ASN A 48 -10.88 -25.12 1.20
N ARG A 49 -9.92 -26.05 1.07
CA ARG A 49 -10.19 -27.49 1.21
C ARG A 49 -10.59 -27.87 2.63
N LEU A 50 -9.99 -27.23 3.66
CA LEU A 50 -10.38 -27.42 5.05
C LEU A 50 -11.80 -26.88 5.31
N ILE A 51 -12.19 -25.74 4.71
CA ILE A 51 -13.56 -25.21 4.75
C ILE A 51 -14.51 -26.22 4.10
N SER A 52 -14.21 -26.70 2.89
CA SER A 52 -15.04 -27.71 2.20
C SER A 52 -15.17 -29.01 3.01
N PHE A 53 -14.10 -29.43 3.70
CA PHE A 53 -14.15 -30.58 4.61
C PHE A 53 -15.15 -30.35 5.74
N VAL A 54 -15.09 -29.20 6.42
CA VAL A 54 -16.02 -28.89 7.52
C VAL A 54 -17.46 -28.78 7.03
N GLU A 55 -17.71 -28.17 5.90
CA GLU A 55 -19.03 -28.12 5.29
C GLU A 55 -19.57 -29.51 4.94
N ALA A 56 -18.71 -30.38 4.44
CA ALA A 56 -19.07 -31.75 4.09
C ALA A 56 -19.41 -32.59 5.32
N LEU A 57 -18.77 -32.36 6.48
CA LEU A 57 -19.11 -33.06 7.74
C LEU A 57 -20.60 -32.94 8.11
N SER A 58 -21.23 -31.82 7.78
CA SER A 58 -22.65 -31.57 8.06
C SER A 58 -23.61 -32.10 7.00
N LYS A 59 -23.11 -32.39 5.77
CA LYS A 59 -23.92 -32.71 4.60
C LYS A 59 -23.75 -34.16 4.14
N ASP A 60 -22.50 -34.62 4.02
CA ASP A 60 -22.14 -35.93 3.48
C ASP A 60 -20.76 -36.37 4.01
N GLY A 61 -20.76 -37.28 4.98
CA GLY A 61 -19.55 -37.80 5.59
C GLY A 61 -18.58 -38.51 4.60
N ARG A 62 -19.10 -39.04 3.47
CA ARG A 62 -18.26 -39.64 2.43
C ARG A 62 -17.45 -38.55 1.70
N VAL A 63 -18.10 -37.43 1.33
CA VAL A 63 -17.43 -36.29 0.71
C VAL A 63 -16.41 -35.67 1.67
N ALA A 64 -16.72 -35.61 2.97
CA ALA A 64 -15.76 -35.17 3.98
C ALA A 64 -14.51 -36.04 4.01
N HIS A 65 -14.66 -37.36 4.01
CA HIS A 65 -13.54 -38.29 4.00
C HIS A 65 -12.73 -38.20 2.71
N GLU A 66 -13.37 -38.11 1.55
CA GLU A 66 -12.68 -37.94 0.26
C GLU A 66 -11.88 -36.62 0.21
N THR A 67 -12.45 -35.52 0.74
CA THR A 67 -11.78 -34.23 0.81
C THR A 67 -10.55 -34.28 1.73
N LEU A 68 -10.66 -34.92 2.89
CA LEU A 68 -9.57 -35.07 3.85
C LEU A 68 -8.46 -35.96 3.29
N HIS A 69 -8.84 -37.04 2.56
CA HIS A 69 -7.88 -37.92 1.88
C HIS A 69 -7.10 -37.16 0.80
N ALA A 70 -7.78 -36.39 -0.06
CA ALA A 70 -7.14 -35.58 -1.09
C ALA A 70 -6.21 -34.51 -0.47
N LEU A 71 -6.59 -33.92 0.65
CA LEU A 71 -5.76 -32.96 1.37
C LEU A 71 -4.50 -33.63 1.93
N ARG A 72 -4.62 -34.81 2.56
CA ARG A 72 -3.49 -35.59 3.03
C ARG A 72 -2.53 -35.92 1.88
N GLN A 73 -3.06 -36.38 0.75
CA GLN A 73 -2.24 -36.70 -0.43
C GLN A 73 -1.45 -35.47 -0.90
N TYR A 74 -2.10 -34.34 -1.04
CA TYR A 74 -1.45 -33.08 -1.44
C TYR A 74 -0.32 -32.67 -0.49
N GLN A 75 -0.55 -32.71 0.82
CA GLN A 75 0.47 -32.35 1.80
C GLN A 75 1.63 -33.36 1.83
N SER A 76 1.32 -34.68 1.73
CA SER A 76 2.35 -35.70 1.65
C SER A 76 3.21 -35.57 0.39
N GLU A 77 2.60 -35.21 -0.74
CA GLU A 77 3.31 -34.97 -1.99
C GLU A 77 4.26 -33.77 -1.90
N LEU A 78 3.85 -32.68 -1.25
CA LEU A 78 4.72 -31.53 -0.98
C LEU A 78 5.93 -31.95 -0.13
N ILE A 79 5.71 -32.68 0.96
CA ILE A 79 6.76 -33.13 1.88
C ILE A 79 7.75 -34.04 1.15
N THR A 80 7.27 -35.05 0.45
CA THR A 80 8.13 -36.06 -0.20
C THR A 80 8.92 -35.53 -1.39
N LYS A 81 8.38 -34.52 -2.11
CA LYS A 81 9.09 -33.90 -3.23
C LYS A 81 10.14 -32.88 -2.78
N LEU A 82 10.01 -32.33 -1.59
CA LEU A 82 10.87 -31.24 -1.10
C LEU A 82 11.98 -31.71 -0.17
N LEU A 83 11.74 -32.79 0.59
CA LEU A 83 12.64 -33.22 1.65
C LEU A 83 13.25 -34.57 1.35
N SER A 84 14.43 -34.83 1.90
CA SER A 84 15.02 -36.15 1.97
C SER A 84 14.14 -37.10 2.82
N ASN A 85 14.26 -38.41 2.63
CA ASN A 85 13.45 -39.37 3.39
C ASN A 85 13.59 -39.18 4.91
N GLU A 86 14.81 -38.94 5.40
CA GLU A 86 15.08 -38.71 6.82
C GLU A 86 14.38 -37.46 7.39
N ALA A 87 14.38 -36.35 6.61
CA ALA A 87 13.71 -35.11 7.01
C ALA A 87 12.18 -35.16 6.81
N ALA A 88 11.70 -35.97 5.86
CA ALA A 88 10.28 -36.11 5.55
C ALA A 88 9.52 -36.96 6.57
N GLU A 89 10.13 -38.04 7.08
CA GLU A 89 9.46 -39.02 7.93
C GLU A 89 8.79 -38.47 9.18
N PRO A 90 9.43 -37.59 9.97
CA PRO A 90 8.75 -36.96 11.12
C PRO A 90 7.52 -36.14 10.74
N LEU A 91 7.60 -35.40 9.63
CA LEU A 91 6.49 -34.53 9.16
C LEU A 91 5.34 -35.38 8.60
N LEU A 92 5.63 -36.48 7.89
CA LEU A 92 4.62 -37.41 7.39
C LEU A 92 3.89 -38.12 8.53
N SER A 93 4.64 -38.57 9.55
CA SER A 93 4.06 -39.20 10.75
C SER A 93 3.15 -38.23 11.49
N GLN A 94 3.59 -36.97 11.68
CA GLN A 94 2.78 -35.95 12.33
C GLN A 94 1.54 -35.58 11.51
N LEU A 95 1.68 -35.41 10.18
CA LEU A 95 0.55 -35.18 9.27
C LEU A 95 -0.48 -36.31 9.38
N GLN A 96 -0.03 -37.57 9.40
CA GLN A 96 -0.92 -38.74 9.53
C GLN A 96 -1.71 -38.71 10.84
N GLN A 97 -1.07 -38.34 11.95
CA GLN A 97 -1.73 -38.24 13.26
C GLN A 97 -2.79 -37.10 13.23
N GLU A 98 -2.44 -35.91 12.73
CA GLU A 98 -3.34 -34.76 12.65
C GLU A 98 -4.53 -35.06 11.71
N ILE A 99 -4.30 -35.68 10.55
CA ILE A 99 -5.38 -36.12 9.64
C ILE A 99 -6.30 -37.15 10.31
N SER A 100 -5.75 -38.09 11.12
CA SER A 100 -6.56 -39.04 11.87
C SER A 100 -7.49 -38.35 12.86
N VAL A 101 -6.95 -37.39 13.63
CA VAL A 101 -7.76 -36.58 14.59
C VAL A 101 -8.82 -35.75 13.87
N LEU A 102 -8.50 -35.14 12.73
CA LEU A 102 -9.48 -34.41 11.91
C LEU A 102 -10.59 -35.35 11.40
N GLY A 103 -10.26 -36.59 11.04
CA GLY A 103 -11.22 -37.61 10.58
C GLY A 103 -12.20 -38.10 11.66
N GLU A 104 -11.89 -37.91 12.94
CA GLU A 104 -12.77 -38.25 14.08
C GLU A 104 -13.80 -37.16 14.41
N LEU A 105 -13.70 -35.99 13.78
CA LEU A 105 -14.61 -34.88 14.03
C LEU A 105 -16.01 -35.17 13.49
N THR A 106 -17.00 -34.75 14.25
CA THR A 106 -18.42 -34.86 13.88
C THR A 106 -19.09 -33.48 13.96
N ALA A 107 -19.99 -33.21 13.00
CA ALA A 107 -20.77 -31.96 13.02
C ALA A 107 -21.92 -32.02 14.08
N PRO A 108 -22.35 -30.84 14.60
CA PRO A 108 -21.83 -29.49 14.33
C PRO A 108 -20.56 -29.19 15.11
N LEU A 109 -19.62 -28.50 14.46
CA LEU A 109 -18.40 -28.00 15.11
C LEU A 109 -18.69 -26.69 15.85
N SER A 110 -18.07 -26.51 17.01
CA SER A 110 -18.00 -25.19 17.66
C SER A 110 -17.11 -24.22 16.85
N ASN A 111 -17.26 -22.92 17.08
CA ASN A 111 -16.41 -21.92 16.44
C ASN A 111 -14.92 -22.16 16.74
N ALA A 112 -14.58 -22.59 17.95
CA ALA A 112 -13.22 -22.92 18.34
C ALA A 112 -12.67 -24.14 17.57
N GLN A 113 -13.48 -25.19 17.42
CA GLN A 113 -13.12 -26.36 16.62
C GLN A 113 -12.96 -26.00 15.13
N TYR A 114 -13.87 -25.20 14.57
CA TYR A 114 -13.76 -24.69 13.21
C TYR A 114 -12.43 -23.94 13.01
N ALA A 115 -12.12 -23.00 13.91
CA ALA A 115 -10.88 -22.24 13.85
C ALA A 115 -9.63 -23.14 13.98
N TRP A 116 -9.69 -24.13 14.86
CA TRP A 116 -8.62 -25.09 15.05
C TRP A 116 -8.37 -25.94 13.79
N VAL A 117 -9.44 -26.43 13.14
CA VAL A 117 -9.33 -27.16 11.86
C VAL A 117 -8.64 -26.32 10.80
N LEU A 118 -9.09 -25.09 10.59
CA LEU A 118 -8.55 -24.23 9.55
C LEU A 118 -7.06 -23.85 9.80
N GLY A 119 -6.66 -23.73 11.06
CA GLY A 119 -5.28 -23.41 11.45
C GLY A 119 -4.23 -24.46 11.06
N HIS A 120 -4.63 -25.68 10.72
CA HIS A 120 -3.69 -26.74 10.30
C HIS A 120 -2.94 -26.38 9.02
N GLY A 121 -3.56 -25.63 8.11
CA GLY A 121 -2.91 -25.25 6.87
C GLY A 121 -1.62 -24.47 7.10
N GLU A 122 -1.63 -23.51 7.99
CA GLU A 122 -0.47 -22.71 8.36
C GLU A 122 0.57 -23.49 9.16
N LEU A 123 0.12 -24.41 10.03
CA LEU A 123 1.02 -25.30 10.78
C LEU A 123 1.84 -26.18 9.84
N TRP A 124 1.17 -26.82 8.87
CA TRP A 124 1.85 -27.67 7.88
C TRP A 124 2.84 -26.86 7.04
N SER A 125 2.44 -25.67 6.58
CA SER A 125 3.32 -24.80 5.79
C SER A 125 4.55 -24.35 6.58
N ALA A 126 4.38 -23.95 7.84
CA ALA A 126 5.48 -23.45 8.67
C ALA A 126 6.51 -24.56 8.95
N ARG A 127 6.04 -25.76 9.28
CA ARG A 127 6.91 -26.92 9.55
C ARG A 127 7.66 -27.37 8.29
N LEU A 128 6.95 -27.46 7.15
CA LEU A 128 7.57 -27.85 5.89
C LEU A 128 8.63 -26.85 5.43
N LEU A 129 8.32 -25.53 5.50
CA LEU A 129 9.30 -24.51 5.12
C LEU A 129 10.52 -24.53 6.05
N ALA A 130 10.33 -24.66 7.36
CA ALA A 130 11.44 -24.73 8.30
C ALA A 130 12.33 -25.94 8.05
N ALA A 131 11.74 -27.11 7.76
CA ALA A 131 12.49 -28.33 7.43
C ALA A 131 13.27 -28.16 6.11
N LEU A 132 12.66 -27.59 5.07
CA LEU A 132 13.30 -27.30 3.80
C LEU A 132 14.49 -26.35 3.95
N LEU A 133 14.33 -25.28 4.75
CA LEU A 133 15.40 -24.32 5.02
C LEU A 133 16.58 -25.00 5.74
N ASN A 134 16.32 -25.82 6.76
CA ASN A 134 17.35 -26.57 7.47
C ASN A 134 18.10 -27.54 6.53
N GLN A 135 17.40 -28.22 5.61
CA GLN A 135 18.02 -29.10 4.61
C GLN A 135 18.94 -28.32 3.63
N GLN A 136 18.72 -27.00 3.49
CA GLN A 136 19.53 -26.12 2.64
C GLN A 136 20.57 -25.30 3.44
N ASP A 137 20.95 -25.72 4.63
CA ASP A 137 21.89 -25.05 5.53
C ASP A 137 21.46 -23.61 5.91
N LEU A 138 20.16 -23.37 5.94
CA LEU A 138 19.54 -22.11 6.39
C LEU A 138 18.83 -22.37 7.73
N PRO A 139 19.49 -22.19 8.89
CA PRO A 139 18.92 -22.54 10.19
C PRO A 139 17.54 -21.88 10.40
N ALA A 140 16.53 -22.71 10.66
CA ALA A 140 15.15 -22.27 10.83
C ALA A 140 14.41 -23.11 11.87
N VAL A 141 13.36 -22.56 12.46
CA VAL A 141 12.46 -23.24 13.39
C VAL A 141 11.01 -22.84 13.08
N ALA A 142 10.10 -23.80 13.09
CA ALA A 142 8.68 -23.54 12.97
C ALA A 142 8.09 -23.10 14.32
N GLN A 143 7.30 -22.06 14.33
CA GLN A 143 6.68 -21.50 15.52
C GLN A 143 5.19 -21.28 15.31
N ASP A 144 4.39 -21.89 16.18
CA ASP A 144 2.94 -21.67 16.21
C ASP A 144 2.63 -20.30 16.83
N ALA A 145 1.94 -19.45 16.11
CA ALA A 145 1.58 -18.10 16.57
C ALA A 145 0.69 -18.13 17.82
N ARG A 146 -0.12 -19.16 18.02
CA ARG A 146 -0.99 -19.33 19.20
C ARG A 146 -0.22 -19.36 20.51
N THR A 147 1.06 -19.71 20.48
CA THR A 147 1.91 -19.71 21.68
C THR A 147 2.16 -18.31 22.22
N PHE A 148 2.07 -17.28 21.37
CA PHE A 148 2.38 -15.90 21.77
C PHE A 148 1.38 -14.84 21.30
N LEU A 149 0.60 -15.04 20.21
CA LEU A 149 -0.45 -14.10 19.83
C LEU A 149 -1.72 -14.34 20.62
N ARG A 150 -2.27 -13.26 21.18
CA ARG A 150 -3.53 -13.26 21.93
C ARG A 150 -4.56 -12.40 21.22
N ALA A 151 -5.76 -12.95 21.03
CA ALA A 151 -6.91 -12.24 20.46
C ALA A 151 -8.21 -12.86 20.96
N GLU A 152 -9.23 -12.05 21.13
CA GLU A 152 -10.56 -12.55 21.44
C GLU A 152 -11.36 -12.79 20.15
N ALA A 153 -12.27 -13.78 20.18
CA ALA A 153 -13.12 -14.12 19.06
C ALA A 153 -14.08 -12.97 18.72
N GLY A 154 -14.27 -12.71 17.44
CA GLY A 154 -15.16 -11.65 16.95
C GLY A 154 -15.24 -11.67 15.44
N THR A 155 -15.98 -10.72 14.86
CA THR A 155 -16.10 -10.58 13.40
C THR A 155 -14.76 -10.20 12.75
N GLN A 156 -13.99 -9.34 13.41
CA GLN A 156 -12.64 -8.93 13.01
C GLN A 156 -11.72 -8.93 14.24
N PRO A 157 -11.24 -10.12 14.70
CA PRO A 157 -10.43 -10.23 15.91
C PRO A 157 -9.16 -9.39 15.82
N GLU A 158 -8.95 -8.53 16.80
CA GLU A 158 -7.71 -7.75 16.94
C GLU A 158 -6.75 -8.44 17.91
N VAL A 159 -5.45 -8.35 17.60
CA VAL A 159 -4.41 -8.89 18.48
C VAL A 159 -4.21 -7.97 19.68
N ASP A 160 -4.34 -8.54 20.88
CA ASP A 160 -3.95 -7.88 22.12
C ASP A 160 -2.42 -7.77 22.20
N ARG A 161 -1.93 -6.59 21.85
CA ARG A 161 -0.48 -6.32 21.80
C ARG A 161 0.18 -6.37 23.17
N ALA A 162 -0.52 -5.91 24.20
CA ALA A 162 0.04 -5.85 25.55
C ALA A 162 0.31 -7.26 26.09
N ARG A 163 -0.60 -8.19 25.85
CA ARG A 163 -0.46 -9.60 26.25
C ARG A 163 0.49 -10.37 25.33
N SER A 164 0.50 -10.06 24.04
CA SER A 164 1.31 -10.79 23.04
C SER A 164 2.79 -10.41 23.10
N TYR A 165 3.13 -9.16 23.38
CA TYR A 165 4.50 -8.66 23.37
C TYR A 165 5.48 -9.44 24.26
N PRO A 166 5.20 -9.66 25.58
CA PRO A 166 6.13 -10.39 26.44
C PRO A 166 6.29 -11.85 26.02
N LEU A 167 5.24 -12.48 25.51
CA LEU A 167 5.27 -13.87 25.04
C LEU A 167 6.12 -13.99 23.77
N LEU A 168 5.93 -13.10 22.79
CA LEU A 168 6.77 -13.07 21.60
C LEU A 168 8.24 -12.84 21.95
N LYS A 169 8.52 -11.92 22.83
CA LYS A 169 9.90 -11.64 23.29
C LYS A 169 10.55 -12.88 23.91
N ALA A 170 9.81 -13.64 24.70
CA ALA A 170 10.31 -14.89 25.28
C ALA A 170 10.60 -15.95 24.22
N VAL A 171 9.72 -16.10 23.20
CA VAL A 171 9.92 -17.01 22.06
C VAL A 171 11.17 -16.61 21.27
N LEU A 172 11.32 -15.33 20.93
CA LEU A 172 12.46 -14.85 20.15
C LEU A 172 13.81 -15.01 20.89
N ALA A 173 13.81 -14.91 22.22
CA ALA A 173 15.01 -15.15 23.01
C ALA A 173 15.51 -16.60 22.97
N GLN A 174 14.61 -17.57 22.73
CA GLN A 174 14.95 -18.99 22.60
C GLN A 174 15.54 -19.36 21.23
N HIS A 175 15.33 -18.51 20.21
CA HIS A 175 15.66 -18.80 18.83
C HIS A 175 16.66 -17.81 18.22
N THR A 176 17.77 -17.56 18.92
CA THR A 176 18.85 -16.71 18.41
C THR A 176 19.56 -17.40 17.23
N GLN A 177 19.94 -16.62 16.21
CA GLN A 177 20.63 -17.09 15.00
C GLN A 177 19.87 -18.15 14.18
N ARG A 178 18.55 -18.17 14.32
CA ARG A 178 17.67 -19.00 13.50
C ARG A 178 16.52 -18.17 12.95
N ARG A 179 16.14 -18.41 11.71
CA ARG A 179 14.89 -17.87 11.16
C ARG A 179 13.71 -18.49 11.88
N VAL A 180 12.79 -17.68 12.35
CA VAL A 180 11.57 -18.17 12.99
C VAL A 180 10.44 -18.15 11.96
N VAL A 181 10.02 -19.35 11.51
CA VAL A 181 8.93 -19.50 10.54
C VAL A 181 7.62 -19.64 11.31
N ILE A 182 6.82 -18.60 11.28
CA ILE A 182 5.64 -18.38 12.12
C ILE A 182 4.37 -18.65 11.30
N THR A 183 3.41 -19.33 11.90
CA THR A 183 2.08 -19.47 11.32
C THR A 183 1.37 -18.12 11.26
N GLY A 184 0.83 -17.73 10.10
CA GLY A 184 -0.07 -16.59 9.99
C GLY A 184 -1.50 -16.92 10.41
N PHE A 185 -2.44 -16.00 10.24
CA PHE A 185 -3.89 -16.19 10.30
C PHE A 185 -4.49 -16.54 11.66
N MET A 186 -3.72 -16.99 12.65
CA MET A 186 -4.26 -17.51 13.90
C MET A 186 -3.64 -16.86 15.14
N ALA A 187 -4.42 -16.83 16.22
CA ALA A 187 -4.06 -16.45 17.58
C ALA A 187 -4.72 -17.39 18.59
N GLN A 188 -4.60 -17.11 19.88
CA GLN A 188 -5.24 -17.83 20.96
C GLN A 188 -6.03 -16.87 21.87
N ASN A 189 -7.23 -17.28 22.32
CA ASN A 189 -7.99 -16.54 23.31
C ASN A 189 -7.58 -16.89 24.76
N GLU A 190 -8.25 -16.31 25.75
CA GLU A 190 -7.98 -16.58 27.18
C GLU A 190 -8.32 -18.02 27.59
N GLN A 191 -9.27 -18.66 26.93
CA GLN A 191 -9.70 -20.03 27.19
C GLN A 191 -8.74 -21.07 26.59
N GLY A 192 -7.75 -20.63 25.79
CA GLY A 192 -6.83 -21.51 25.09
C GLY A 192 -7.32 -21.95 23.70
N ASP A 193 -8.47 -21.43 23.24
CA ASP A 193 -9.02 -21.78 21.94
C ASP A 193 -8.31 -21.05 20.80
N THR A 194 -8.32 -21.66 19.63
CA THR A 194 -7.83 -21.03 18.40
C THR A 194 -8.79 -19.93 17.95
N VAL A 195 -8.24 -18.76 17.62
CA VAL A 195 -8.95 -17.62 17.04
C VAL A 195 -8.37 -17.35 15.66
N LEU A 196 -9.22 -17.29 14.62
CA LEU A 196 -8.82 -16.90 13.28
C LEU A 196 -8.89 -15.37 13.15
N LEU A 197 -7.86 -14.78 12.57
CA LEU A 197 -7.75 -13.33 12.42
C LEU A 197 -8.52 -12.76 11.21
N GLY A 198 -9.34 -13.60 10.57
CA GLY A 198 -10.23 -13.19 9.49
C GLY A 198 -9.55 -13.03 8.12
N ARG A 199 -10.24 -12.38 7.19
CA ARG A 199 -9.76 -12.17 5.81
C ARG A 199 -8.42 -11.42 5.82
N ASN A 200 -7.47 -11.84 4.96
CA ASN A 200 -6.09 -11.34 4.94
C ASN A 200 -5.35 -11.45 6.29
N GLY A 201 -5.79 -12.39 7.14
CA GLY A 201 -5.26 -12.58 8.48
C GLY A 201 -3.76 -12.85 8.55
N SER A 202 -3.16 -13.49 7.53
CA SER A 202 -1.71 -13.71 7.49
C SER A 202 -0.92 -12.43 7.21
N ASP A 203 -1.44 -11.49 6.40
CA ASP A 203 -0.82 -10.18 6.18
C ASP A 203 -0.92 -9.33 7.44
N TYR A 204 -2.09 -9.35 8.09
CA TYR A 204 -2.29 -8.71 9.38
C TYR A 204 -1.38 -9.31 10.46
N SER A 205 -1.27 -10.65 10.54
CA SER A 205 -0.31 -11.32 11.45
C SER A 205 1.11 -10.81 11.24
N ALA A 206 1.54 -10.73 9.97
CA ALA A 206 2.90 -10.30 9.63
C ALA A 206 3.19 -8.87 10.12
N THR A 207 2.27 -7.93 9.89
CA THR A 207 2.47 -6.55 10.31
C THR A 207 2.34 -6.37 11.82
N VAL A 208 1.45 -7.10 12.49
CA VAL A 208 1.35 -7.10 13.97
C VAL A 208 2.61 -7.69 14.60
N ILE A 209 3.05 -8.87 14.13
CA ILE A 209 4.28 -9.52 14.64
C ILE A 209 5.49 -8.62 14.36
N GLY A 210 5.54 -8.00 13.17
CA GLY A 210 6.58 -7.04 12.84
C GLY A 210 6.64 -5.85 13.79
N ALA A 211 5.49 -5.27 14.13
CA ALA A 211 5.39 -4.17 15.09
C ALA A 211 5.77 -4.61 16.53
N LEU A 212 5.32 -5.79 16.97
CA LEU A 212 5.67 -6.37 18.28
C LEU A 212 7.14 -6.73 18.40
N ALA A 213 7.76 -7.21 17.32
CA ALA A 213 9.19 -7.57 17.28
C ALA A 213 10.09 -6.38 16.94
N GLU A 214 9.51 -5.19 16.76
CA GLU A 214 10.23 -3.93 16.44
C GLU A 214 11.15 -4.10 15.21
N VAL A 215 10.65 -4.79 14.16
CA VAL A 215 11.41 -4.98 12.93
C VAL A 215 11.52 -3.66 12.16
N SER A 216 12.62 -3.48 11.44
CA SER A 216 12.79 -2.29 10.58
C SER A 216 11.91 -2.34 9.33
N ARG A 217 11.58 -3.56 8.86
CA ARG A 217 10.86 -3.78 7.61
C ARG A 217 10.02 -5.04 7.66
N VAL A 218 8.82 -4.96 7.11
CA VAL A 218 7.99 -6.11 6.74
C VAL A 218 7.92 -6.16 5.22
N THR A 219 8.24 -7.30 4.61
CA THR A 219 8.08 -7.54 3.18
C THR A 219 6.99 -8.57 2.94
N ILE A 220 5.91 -8.17 2.28
CA ILE A 220 4.85 -9.07 1.81
C ILE A 220 5.21 -9.53 0.40
N TRP A 221 5.44 -10.83 0.26
CA TRP A 221 5.71 -11.50 -1.01
C TRP A 221 4.39 -12.04 -1.56
N SER A 222 4.00 -11.56 -2.73
CA SER A 222 2.73 -11.84 -3.40
C SER A 222 2.98 -12.31 -4.84
N ASP A 223 1.95 -12.42 -5.64
CA ASP A 223 2.00 -12.69 -7.09
C ASP A 223 2.24 -11.43 -7.93
N VAL A 224 2.14 -10.24 -7.32
CA VAL A 224 2.39 -8.95 -7.97
C VAL A 224 3.59 -8.22 -7.34
N ALA A 225 4.28 -7.38 -8.13
CA ALA A 225 5.49 -6.68 -7.66
C ALA A 225 5.19 -5.56 -6.65
N GLY A 226 3.94 -5.09 -6.59
CA GLY A 226 3.52 -4.02 -5.70
C GLY A 226 2.25 -3.34 -6.20
N VAL A 227 2.11 -2.05 -5.89
CA VAL A 227 1.00 -1.21 -6.34
C VAL A 227 1.36 -0.58 -7.69
N TYR A 228 0.44 -0.66 -8.64
CA TYR A 228 0.57 -0.06 -9.96
C TYR A 228 -0.35 1.15 -10.10
N SER A 229 -0.08 2.00 -11.09
CA SER A 229 -0.91 3.16 -11.42
C SER A 229 -2.33 2.81 -11.88
N ALA A 230 -2.55 1.57 -12.31
CA ALA A 230 -3.83 0.89 -12.50
C ALA A 230 -3.59 -0.63 -12.49
N ASP A 231 -4.63 -1.44 -12.56
CA ASP A 231 -4.48 -2.89 -12.73
C ASP A 231 -3.79 -3.20 -14.08
N PRO A 232 -2.59 -3.79 -14.08
CA PRO A 232 -1.85 -4.08 -15.33
C PRO A 232 -2.55 -5.10 -16.24
N ARG A 233 -3.55 -5.83 -15.74
CA ARG A 233 -4.41 -6.72 -16.55
C ARG A 233 -5.44 -5.94 -17.37
N ILE A 234 -5.78 -4.71 -16.93
CA ILE A 234 -6.72 -3.81 -17.58
C ILE A 234 -5.98 -2.77 -18.42
N VAL A 235 -4.89 -2.21 -17.87
CA VAL A 235 -4.12 -1.12 -18.46
C VAL A 235 -2.71 -1.61 -18.76
N SER A 236 -2.38 -1.80 -20.03
CA SER A 236 -1.06 -2.29 -20.48
C SER A 236 0.11 -1.37 -20.09
N ASP A 237 -0.17 -0.07 -19.99
CA ASP A 237 0.82 0.97 -19.69
C ASP A 237 0.87 1.32 -18.19
N ALA A 238 0.22 0.50 -17.36
CA ALA A 238 0.26 0.69 -15.91
C ALA A 238 1.70 0.56 -15.39
N CYS A 239 2.15 1.55 -14.63
CA CYS A 239 3.49 1.61 -14.08
C CYS A 239 3.51 1.16 -12.62
N LEU A 240 4.53 0.38 -12.23
CA LEU A 240 4.79 0.05 -10.83
C LEU A 240 5.19 1.32 -10.07
N LEU A 241 4.53 1.59 -8.94
CA LEU A 241 4.85 2.72 -8.06
C LEU A 241 5.93 2.29 -7.06
N PRO A 242 7.16 2.83 -7.15
CA PRO A 242 8.24 2.42 -6.25
C PRO A 242 8.01 2.90 -4.80
N LEU A 243 7.24 3.97 -4.63
CA LEU A 243 6.94 4.58 -3.34
C LEU A 243 5.45 4.96 -3.27
N LEU A 244 4.82 4.60 -2.15
CA LEU A 244 3.45 4.98 -1.82
C LEU A 244 3.41 5.51 -0.39
N ARG A 245 2.70 6.60 -0.16
CA ARG A 245 2.45 7.09 1.19
C ARG A 245 1.48 6.17 1.94
N LEU A 246 1.66 6.09 3.25
CA LEU A 246 0.79 5.26 4.09
C LEU A 246 -0.68 5.71 4.04
N ASP A 247 -0.95 7.02 3.96
CA ASP A 247 -2.31 7.56 3.83
C ASP A 247 -2.93 7.24 2.45
N GLU A 248 -2.14 7.29 1.35
CA GLU A 248 -2.58 6.85 0.02
C GLU A 248 -2.86 5.34 0.01
N ALA A 249 -2.02 4.54 0.67
CA ALA A 249 -2.22 3.10 0.81
C ALA A 249 -3.49 2.77 1.63
N ASN A 250 -3.77 3.52 2.70
CA ASN A 250 -5.00 3.38 3.49
C ASN A 250 -6.23 3.75 2.66
N GLU A 251 -6.17 4.82 1.86
CA GLU A 251 -7.26 5.22 0.99
C GLU A 251 -7.53 4.17 -0.09
N LEU A 252 -6.48 3.62 -0.70
CA LEU A 252 -6.59 2.54 -1.67
C LEU A 252 -7.23 1.28 -1.04
N ALA A 253 -6.80 0.91 0.16
CA ALA A 253 -7.35 -0.23 0.91
C ALA A 253 -8.82 -0.01 1.29
N ARG A 254 -9.21 1.23 1.62
CA ARG A 254 -10.59 1.62 1.92
C ARG A 254 -11.51 1.45 0.69
N LEU A 255 -10.98 1.73 -0.50
CA LEU A 255 -11.69 1.58 -1.77
C LEU A 255 -11.66 0.13 -2.30
N ALA A 256 -11.42 -0.85 -1.43
CA ALA A 256 -11.45 -2.28 -1.70
C ALA A 256 -10.47 -2.76 -2.79
N ALA A 257 -9.38 -2.05 -3.01
CA ALA A 257 -8.33 -2.51 -3.92
C ALA A 257 -7.72 -3.85 -3.44
N PRO A 258 -7.58 -4.86 -4.31
CA PRO A 258 -7.24 -6.23 -3.89
C PRO A 258 -5.83 -6.41 -3.32
N VAL A 259 -4.92 -5.45 -3.55
CA VAL A 259 -3.49 -5.57 -3.20
C VAL A 259 -3.21 -5.26 -1.73
N LEU A 260 -4.03 -4.44 -1.07
CA LEU A 260 -3.83 -3.98 0.29
C LEU A 260 -5.13 -4.06 1.10
N HIS A 261 -5.01 -4.32 2.39
CA HIS A 261 -6.13 -4.31 3.33
C HIS A 261 -5.85 -3.35 4.49
N SER A 262 -6.85 -2.58 4.91
CA SER A 262 -6.71 -1.55 5.96
C SER A 262 -6.15 -2.10 7.28
N ARG A 263 -6.56 -3.32 7.68
CA ARG A 263 -6.04 -4.00 8.87
C ARG A 263 -4.54 -4.29 8.80
N THR A 264 -4.02 -4.59 7.62
CA THR A 264 -2.58 -4.80 7.40
C THR A 264 -1.78 -3.52 7.60
N LEU A 265 -2.37 -2.38 7.27
CA LEU A 265 -1.72 -1.06 7.38
C LEU A 265 -1.77 -0.47 8.79
N GLN A 266 -2.74 -0.85 9.62
CA GLN A 266 -2.90 -0.33 10.98
C GLN A 266 -1.66 -0.52 11.86
N PRO A 267 -1.03 -1.71 11.95
CA PRO A 267 0.22 -1.88 12.72
C PRO A 267 1.39 -1.07 12.14
N VAL A 268 1.43 -0.88 10.81
CA VAL A 268 2.44 -0.05 10.14
C VAL A 268 2.27 1.42 10.55
N ALA A 269 1.03 1.91 10.60
CA ALA A 269 0.72 3.28 11.03
C ALA A 269 1.18 3.58 12.47
N GLN A 270 1.21 2.56 13.33
CA GLN A 270 1.51 2.67 14.76
C GLN A 270 2.97 2.29 15.11
N SER A 271 3.83 2.09 14.11
CA SER A 271 5.23 1.70 14.27
C SER A 271 6.14 2.51 13.34
N THR A 272 7.44 2.34 13.47
CA THR A 272 8.45 2.96 12.58
C THR A 272 8.88 2.06 11.43
N MET A 273 8.28 0.85 11.31
CA MET A 273 8.66 -0.11 10.28
C MET A 273 8.20 0.34 8.89
N GLU A 274 8.99 0.01 7.89
CA GLU A 274 8.61 0.10 6.46
C GLU A 274 7.80 -1.14 6.05
N LEU A 275 6.81 -0.96 5.18
CA LEU A 275 6.11 -2.05 4.53
C LEU A 275 6.50 -2.10 3.06
N HIS A 276 7.00 -3.26 2.60
CA HIS A 276 7.37 -3.51 1.22
C HIS A 276 6.45 -4.57 0.60
N LEU A 277 6.02 -4.34 -0.63
CA LEU A 277 5.31 -5.32 -1.46
C LEU A 277 6.24 -5.77 -2.57
N ARG A 278 6.38 -7.09 -2.78
CA ARG A 278 7.26 -7.67 -3.80
C ARG A 278 6.65 -8.91 -4.44
N CYS A 279 7.04 -9.19 -5.69
CA CYS A 279 6.64 -10.39 -6.38
C CYS A 279 7.51 -11.59 -5.95
N SER A 280 6.87 -12.67 -5.47
CA SER A 280 7.58 -13.90 -5.15
C SER A 280 7.99 -14.71 -6.39
N HIS A 281 7.28 -14.54 -7.52
CA HIS A 281 7.60 -15.19 -8.79
C HIS A 281 8.76 -14.52 -9.52
N GLN A 282 8.88 -13.20 -9.39
CA GLN A 282 9.90 -12.37 -10.02
C GLN A 282 10.46 -11.36 -9.00
N PRO A 283 11.31 -11.79 -8.06
CA PRO A 283 11.82 -10.94 -6.98
C PRO A 283 12.55 -9.67 -7.46
N GLU A 284 13.11 -9.70 -8.67
CA GLU A 284 13.87 -8.58 -9.26
C GLU A 284 12.98 -7.62 -10.07
N SER A 285 11.68 -7.87 -10.23
CA SER A 285 10.77 -7.02 -11.01
C SER A 285 10.44 -5.67 -10.36
N GLY A 286 11.06 -5.35 -9.23
CA GLY A 286 10.83 -4.14 -8.46
C GLY A 286 10.00 -4.38 -7.20
N SER A 287 9.59 -3.29 -6.56
CA SER A 287 8.80 -3.32 -5.33
C SER A 287 8.09 -1.99 -5.10
N THR A 288 7.02 -2.01 -4.33
CA THR A 288 6.43 -0.79 -3.74
C THR A 288 6.82 -0.71 -2.27
N ARG A 289 7.41 0.41 -1.87
CA ARG A 289 7.66 0.76 -0.48
C ARG A 289 6.53 1.65 0.02
N ILE A 290 5.95 1.29 1.16
CA ILE A 290 4.91 2.07 1.83
C ILE A 290 5.50 2.60 3.12
N GLU A 291 5.53 3.93 3.26
CA GLU A 291 6.10 4.59 4.42
C GLU A 291 5.44 5.94 4.73
N ARG A 292 5.74 6.48 5.89
CA ARG A 292 5.38 7.86 6.23
C ARG A 292 6.35 8.79 5.52
N VAL A 293 5.85 9.51 4.51
CA VAL A 293 6.61 10.48 3.74
C VAL A 293 6.06 11.86 4.02
N LEU A 294 6.94 12.82 4.29
CA LEU A 294 6.54 14.21 4.54
C LEU A 294 6.08 14.91 3.26
N ALA A 295 6.70 14.56 2.14
CA ALA A 295 6.35 15.11 0.84
C ALA A 295 6.22 14.00 -0.22
N SER A 296 5.25 14.14 -1.12
CA SER A 296 5.04 13.24 -2.24
C SER A 296 4.60 14.02 -3.48
N GLY A 297 4.58 13.36 -4.64
CA GLY A 297 3.99 13.90 -5.87
C GLY A 297 2.57 14.40 -5.64
N ARG A 298 2.13 15.35 -6.47
CA ARG A 298 0.87 16.05 -6.32
C ARG A 298 -0.12 15.55 -7.34
N GLY A 299 -1.29 15.08 -6.89
CA GLY A 299 -2.36 14.63 -7.75
C GLY A 299 -2.54 13.10 -7.77
N ALA A 300 -3.27 12.60 -8.76
CA ALA A 300 -3.55 11.19 -8.91
C ALA A 300 -2.27 10.38 -9.17
N LYS A 301 -2.20 9.20 -8.58
CA LYS A 301 -1.15 8.19 -8.81
C LYS A 301 -1.74 6.87 -9.28
N ILE A 302 -2.98 6.59 -8.89
CA ILE A 302 -3.62 5.30 -9.08
C ILE A 302 -5.04 5.52 -9.57
N ILE A 303 -5.45 4.77 -10.59
CA ILE A 303 -6.85 4.59 -10.97
C ILE A 303 -7.25 3.18 -10.59
N THR A 304 -8.31 3.07 -9.79
CA THR A 304 -8.87 1.78 -9.35
C THR A 304 -10.36 1.73 -9.62
N SER A 305 -10.90 0.54 -9.77
CA SER A 305 -12.33 0.31 -9.95
C SER A 305 -12.81 -0.88 -9.13
N LEU A 306 -14.08 -0.91 -8.86
CA LEU A 306 -14.78 -2.00 -8.22
C LEU A 306 -16.10 -2.23 -8.93
N ASP A 307 -16.32 -3.47 -9.37
CA ASP A 307 -17.56 -3.94 -9.95
C ASP A 307 -18.54 -4.36 -8.83
N ASP A 308 -19.82 -4.46 -9.15
CA ASP A 308 -20.86 -4.97 -8.24
C ASP A 308 -20.97 -4.20 -6.92
N VAL A 309 -20.98 -2.87 -6.99
CA VAL A 309 -21.24 -1.99 -5.86
C VAL A 309 -22.74 -1.92 -5.59
N LEU A 310 -23.13 -1.99 -4.31
CA LEU A 310 -24.49 -1.79 -3.85
C LEU A 310 -24.63 -0.43 -3.17
N LEU A 311 -25.75 0.24 -3.42
CA LEU A 311 -26.11 1.49 -2.76
C LEU A 311 -27.19 1.23 -1.69
N ILE A 312 -26.93 1.72 -0.48
CA ILE A 312 -27.95 1.87 0.54
C ILE A 312 -28.41 3.33 0.51
N GLU A 313 -29.69 3.55 0.20
CA GLU A 313 -30.30 4.87 0.18
C GLU A 313 -31.22 5.02 1.39
N LEU A 314 -30.95 6.06 2.21
CA LEU A 314 -31.81 6.50 3.31
C LEU A 314 -32.54 7.77 2.88
N SER A 315 -33.88 7.76 2.99
CA SER A 315 -34.73 8.92 2.70
C SER A 315 -35.49 9.30 3.98
N PHE A 316 -35.27 10.51 4.45
CA PHE A 316 -35.87 11.05 5.68
C PHE A 316 -37.07 11.91 5.33
N ALA A 317 -38.19 11.78 6.06
CA ALA A 317 -39.42 12.50 5.74
C ALA A 317 -39.28 14.02 5.93
N HIS A 318 -38.77 14.45 7.09
CA HIS A 318 -38.40 15.84 7.42
C HIS A 318 -37.39 15.84 8.56
N HIS A 319 -36.27 16.57 8.40
CA HIS A 319 -35.35 16.79 9.51
C HIS A 319 -34.88 18.25 9.55
N HIS A 320 -35.06 18.90 10.70
CA HIS A 320 -34.58 20.27 10.91
C HIS A 320 -33.06 20.39 10.91
N ASP A 321 -32.34 19.28 11.15
CA ASP A 321 -30.88 19.19 11.16
C ASP A 321 -30.41 17.92 10.45
N PHE A 322 -30.41 17.96 9.12
CA PHE A 322 -30.00 16.83 8.28
C PHE A 322 -28.51 16.48 8.47
N GLN A 323 -27.67 17.47 8.72
CA GLN A 323 -26.24 17.25 8.94
C GLN A 323 -26.00 16.40 10.18
N ARG A 324 -26.71 16.65 11.26
CA ARG A 324 -26.62 15.85 12.49
C ARG A 324 -27.07 14.40 12.27
N VAL A 325 -28.15 14.21 11.52
CA VAL A 325 -28.62 12.86 11.18
C VAL A 325 -27.61 12.09 10.35
N GLN A 326 -27.00 12.76 9.38
CA GLN A 326 -25.90 12.19 8.60
C GLN A 326 -24.74 11.75 9.51
N GLU A 327 -24.30 12.61 10.42
CA GLU A 327 -23.23 12.33 11.38
C GLU A 327 -23.60 11.13 12.28
N ASP A 328 -24.83 11.07 12.79
CA ASP A 328 -25.32 9.97 13.63
C ASP A 328 -25.32 8.63 12.88
N VAL A 329 -25.77 8.62 11.61
CA VAL A 329 -25.73 7.42 10.74
C VAL A 329 -24.29 6.95 10.52
N LEU A 330 -23.38 7.86 10.14
CA LEU A 330 -21.99 7.51 9.88
C LEU A 330 -21.26 7.04 11.15
N GLN A 331 -21.52 7.66 12.29
CA GLN A 331 -21.00 7.22 13.60
C GLN A 331 -21.54 5.84 14.01
N HIS A 332 -22.83 5.56 13.78
CA HIS A 332 -23.39 4.25 14.03
C HIS A 332 -22.66 3.17 13.20
N LEU A 333 -22.53 3.38 11.90
CA LEU A 333 -21.81 2.48 10.99
C LEU A 333 -20.34 2.31 11.39
N GLN A 334 -19.70 3.36 11.86
CA GLN A 334 -18.33 3.28 12.38
C GLN A 334 -18.23 2.41 13.63
N ARG A 335 -19.17 2.53 14.59
CA ARG A 335 -19.18 1.72 15.82
C ARG A 335 -19.35 0.23 15.53
N VAL A 336 -20.14 -0.12 14.52
CA VAL A 336 -20.33 -1.51 14.10
C VAL A 336 -19.31 -1.97 13.05
N GLN A 337 -18.31 -1.14 12.72
CA GLN A 337 -17.25 -1.41 11.75
C GLN A 337 -17.74 -1.69 10.32
N LEU A 338 -18.84 -1.06 9.92
CA LEU A 338 -19.48 -1.19 8.60
C LEU A 338 -19.44 0.15 7.83
N GLN A 339 -18.26 0.76 7.71
CA GLN A 339 -18.09 2.02 7.00
C GLN A 339 -18.31 1.87 5.49
N PRO A 340 -18.97 2.85 4.82
CA PRO A 340 -19.15 2.84 3.38
C PRO A 340 -17.82 3.13 2.64
N LEU A 341 -17.71 2.65 1.41
CA LEU A 341 -16.62 2.99 0.48
C LEU A 341 -16.62 4.48 0.17
N THR A 342 -17.79 5.03 -0.03
CA THR A 342 -18.05 6.47 -0.24
C THR A 342 -19.52 6.75 0.03
N TYR A 343 -19.86 8.02 0.17
CA TYR A 343 -21.24 8.44 0.36
C TYR A 343 -21.52 9.79 -0.31
N GLU A 344 -22.80 10.05 -0.55
CA GLU A 344 -23.34 11.34 -0.97
C GLU A 344 -24.47 11.75 -0.03
N ALA A 345 -24.41 12.97 0.45
CA ALA A 345 -25.47 13.61 1.19
C ALA A 345 -26.18 14.66 0.31
N GLN A 346 -27.50 14.55 0.21
CA GLN A 346 -28.36 15.50 -0.52
C GLN A 346 -29.31 16.20 0.48
N PRO A 347 -28.87 17.28 1.15
CA PRO A 347 -29.63 17.95 2.19
C PRO A 347 -31.01 18.46 1.70
N ASP A 348 -31.06 18.98 0.47
CA ASP A 348 -32.30 19.50 -0.12
C ASP A 348 -33.39 18.43 -0.36
N GLN A 349 -32.97 17.17 -0.44
CA GLN A 349 -33.85 16.02 -0.64
C GLN A 349 -33.95 15.13 0.61
N TYR A 350 -33.32 15.51 1.71
CA TYR A 350 -33.21 14.70 2.93
C TYR A 350 -32.77 13.27 2.66
N ARG A 351 -31.78 13.09 1.77
CA ARG A 351 -31.34 11.80 1.27
C ARG A 351 -29.86 11.59 1.54
N LEU A 352 -29.51 10.37 2.01
CA LEU A 352 -28.15 9.89 2.16
C LEU A 352 -27.97 8.62 1.34
N ARG A 353 -26.94 8.57 0.51
CA ARG A 353 -26.57 7.40 -0.30
C ARG A 353 -25.22 6.88 0.15
N LEU A 354 -25.12 5.61 0.45
CA LEU A 354 -23.93 4.94 0.95
C LEU A 354 -23.55 3.82 -0.01
N ALA A 355 -22.32 3.84 -0.53
CA ALA A 355 -21.82 2.80 -1.45
C ALA A 355 -21.04 1.73 -0.68
N TYR A 356 -21.32 0.47 -0.99
CA TYR A 356 -20.71 -0.70 -0.36
C TYR A 356 -20.31 -1.77 -1.39
N THR A 357 -19.39 -2.64 -1.00
CA THR A 357 -19.18 -3.91 -1.70
C THR A 357 -20.39 -4.82 -1.51
N ALA A 358 -20.66 -5.71 -2.46
CA ALA A 358 -21.73 -6.70 -2.38
C ALA A 358 -21.66 -7.58 -1.11
N GLU A 359 -20.44 -7.81 -0.59
CA GLU A 359 -20.21 -8.61 0.63
C GLU A 359 -20.63 -7.88 1.91
N ILE A 360 -20.37 -6.57 2.00
CA ILE A 360 -20.59 -5.79 3.23
C ILE A 360 -22.01 -5.19 3.28
N ALA A 361 -22.57 -4.86 2.12
CA ALA A 361 -23.87 -4.18 2.01
C ALA A 361 -25.02 -4.84 2.79
N PRO A 362 -25.21 -6.18 2.77
CA PRO A 362 -26.30 -6.81 3.53
C PRO A 362 -26.18 -6.60 5.04
N GLY A 363 -24.95 -6.68 5.58
CA GLY A 363 -24.70 -6.43 7.01
C GLY A 363 -24.93 -4.97 7.39
N ALA A 364 -24.50 -4.03 6.55
CA ALA A 364 -24.72 -2.60 6.77
C ALA A 364 -26.21 -2.24 6.67
N PHE A 365 -26.92 -2.83 5.71
CA PHE A 365 -28.36 -2.66 5.56
C PHE A 365 -29.13 -3.15 6.79
N ALA A 366 -28.83 -4.35 7.30
CA ALA A 366 -29.43 -4.88 8.51
C ALA A 366 -29.13 -4.01 9.75
N ALA A 367 -27.88 -3.59 9.93
CA ALA A 367 -27.49 -2.72 11.04
C ALA A 367 -28.23 -1.36 11.03
N LEU A 368 -28.46 -0.80 9.84
CA LEU A 368 -29.23 0.44 9.69
C LEU A 368 -30.72 0.25 9.98
N GLN A 369 -31.29 -0.90 9.60
CA GLN A 369 -32.67 -1.24 9.95
C GLN A 369 -32.84 -1.44 11.46
N ASP A 370 -31.91 -2.14 12.09
CA ASP A 370 -31.95 -2.42 13.55
C ASP A 370 -31.74 -1.12 14.36
N ALA A 371 -30.99 -0.15 13.85
CA ALA A 371 -30.81 1.14 14.50
C ALA A 371 -32.05 2.04 14.50
N ALA A 372 -33.11 1.63 13.79
CA ALA A 372 -34.43 2.29 13.74
C ALA A 372 -34.34 3.81 13.45
N PHE A 373 -33.46 4.22 12.55
CA PHE A 373 -33.48 5.60 12.02
C PHE A 373 -34.84 5.87 11.38
N GLU A 374 -35.43 7.05 11.62
CA GLU A 374 -36.70 7.47 11.01
C GLU A 374 -36.52 7.77 9.51
N ALA A 375 -36.18 6.74 8.73
CA ALA A 375 -35.91 6.81 7.31
C ALA A 375 -36.48 5.61 6.56
N GLU A 376 -36.88 5.83 5.31
CA GLU A 376 -37.07 4.75 4.36
C GLU A 376 -35.68 4.30 3.87
N ILE A 377 -35.33 3.01 4.06
CA ILE A 377 -34.04 2.45 3.71
C ILE A 377 -34.20 1.48 2.55
N LYS A 378 -33.48 1.72 1.45
CA LYS A 378 -33.53 0.89 0.23
C LYS A 378 -32.13 0.39 -0.13
N LEU A 379 -32.04 -0.89 -0.49
CA LEU A 379 -30.84 -1.49 -1.08
C LEU A 379 -31.01 -1.53 -2.61
N LYS A 380 -30.07 -0.98 -3.35
CA LYS A 380 -30.06 -0.90 -4.80
C LYS A 380 -28.82 -1.59 -5.37
N GLU A 381 -28.99 -2.36 -6.44
CA GLU A 381 -27.94 -3.11 -7.14
C GLU A 381 -27.67 -2.50 -8.52
N GLY A 382 -26.59 -2.95 -9.18
CA GLY A 382 -26.25 -2.58 -10.55
C GLY A 382 -25.42 -1.29 -10.64
N TYR A 383 -24.49 -1.11 -9.72
CA TYR A 383 -23.55 0.00 -9.74
C TYR A 383 -22.10 -0.49 -9.77
N ASP A 384 -21.23 0.37 -10.28
CA ASP A 384 -19.78 0.23 -10.27
C ASP A 384 -19.16 1.49 -9.67
N LEU A 385 -17.94 1.35 -9.18
CA LEU A 385 -17.18 2.45 -8.60
C LEU A 385 -15.86 2.61 -9.35
N ILE A 386 -15.49 3.85 -9.66
CA ILE A 386 -14.15 4.20 -10.14
C ILE A 386 -13.57 5.31 -9.27
N ALA A 387 -12.27 5.22 -9.00
CA ALA A 387 -11.58 6.19 -8.17
C ALA A 387 -10.21 6.55 -8.72
N ALA A 388 -9.86 7.83 -8.59
CA ALA A 388 -8.51 8.34 -8.74
C ALA A 388 -7.94 8.61 -7.35
N VAL A 389 -6.80 7.97 -7.01
CA VAL A 389 -6.17 8.04 -5.68
C VAL A 389 -4.79 8.67 -5.79
N GLY A 390 -4.48 9.57 -4.88
CA GLY A 390 -3.17 10.22 -4.73
C GLY A 390 -3.25 11.51 -3.93
N ALA A 391 -2.17 11.85 -3.25
CA ALA A 391 -2.12 13.04 -2.40
C ALA A 391 -2.37 14.32 -3.18
N GLY A 392 -3.38 15.10 -2.76
CA GLY A 392 -3.75 16.36 -3.39
C GLY A 392 -4.48 16.20 -4.73
N VAL A 393 -5.03 15.01 -5.05
CA VAL A 393 -5.75 14.78 -6.31
C VAL A 393 -6.92 15.76 -6.49
N THR A 394 -7.64 16.10 -5.41
CA THR A 394 -8.78 17.05 -5.46
C THR A 394 -8.35 18.50 -5.64
N LYS A 395 -7.07 18.80 -5.43
CA LYS A 395 -6.46 20.12 -5.57
C LYS A 395 -5.69 20.30 -6.87
N ASN A 396 -5.56 19.24 -7.68
CA ASN A 396 -4.93 19.31 -8.99
C ASN A 396 -6.00 19.55 -10.08
N PRO A 397 -6.12 20.77 -10.65
CA PRO A 397 -7.17 21.10 -11.59
C PRO A 397 -7.16 20.22 -12.85
N ASN A 398 -5.96 19.84 -13.34
CA ASN A 398 -5.80 19.03 -14.54
C ASN A 398 -6.31 17.60 -14.30
N HIS A 399 -5.98 17.02 -13.13
CA HIS A 399 -6.46 15.69 -12.77
C HIS A 399 -7.97 15.67 -12.49
N CYS A 400 -8.50 16.69 -11.80
CA CYS A 400 -9.94 16.85 -11.61
C CYS A 400 -10.65 16.95 -12.96
N TYR A 401 -10.20 17.87 -13.83
CA TYR A 401 -10.78 18.05 -15.14
C TYR A 401 -10.73 16.78 -15.99
N GLY A 402 -9.56 16.13 -16.05
CA GLY A 402 -9.39 14.89 -16.80
C GLY A 402 -10.30 13.77 -16.31
N PHE A 403 -10.46 13.63 -14.98
CA PHE A 403 -11.36 12.67 -14.37
C PHE A 403 -12.83 12.96 -14.74
N TYR A 404 -13.29 14.18 -14.49
CA TYR A 404 -14.68 14.59 -14.79
C TYR A 404 -15.01 14.53 -16.29
N GLN A 405 -14.06 14.86 -17.16
CA GLN A 405 -14.26 14.84 -18.61
C GLN A 405 -14.62 13.43 -19.11
N GLN A 406 -13.98 12.39 -18.57
CA GLN A 406 -14.26 11.01 -18.96
C GLN A 406 -15.61 10.51 -18.43
N LEU A 407 -16.17 11.15 -17.42
CA LEU A 407 -17.46 10.81 -16.83
C LEU A 407 -18.66 11.53 -17.48
N ASN A 408 -18.44 12.60 -18.24
CA ASN A 408 -19.46 13.53 -18.68
C ASN A 408 -20.61 12.90 -19.52
N ALA A 409 -20.34 11.80 -20.24
CA ALA A 409 -21.34 11.11 -21.07
C ALA A 409 -21.87 9.81 -20.44
N LEU A 410 -21.51 9.53 -19.18
CA LEU A 410 -21.84 8.28 -18.51
C LEU A 410 -22.97 8.46 -17.48
N PRO A 411 -23.70 7.39 -17.15
CA PRO A 411 -24.78 7.42 -16.16
C PRO A 411 -24.21 7.48 -14.73
N VAL A 412 -23.61 8.61 -14.37
CA VAL A 412 -23.05 8.87 -13.04
C VAL A 412 -24.19 9.04 -12.04
N GLU A 413 -24.18 8.25 -10.98
CA GLU A 413 -25.14 8.37 -9.88
C GLU A 413 -24.72 9.51 -8.93
N PHE A 414 -23.45 9.53 -8.53
CA PHE A 414 -22.83 10.65 -7.82
C PHE A 414 -21.30 10.61 -7.89
N ILE A 415 -20.68 11.74 -7.58
CA ILE A 415 -19.23 11.88 -7.42
C ILE A 415 -18.96 12.44 -6.03
N SER A 416 -17.96 11.91 -5.36
CA SER A 416 -17.49 12.39 -4.08
C SER A 416 -15.96 12.60 -4.09
N ALA A 417 -15.53 13.54 -3.25
CA ALA A 417 -14.12 13.77 -2.97
C ALA A 417 -13.86 13.46 -1.51
N SER A 418 -12.73 12.79 -1.20
CA SER A 418 -12.36 12.55 0.19
C SER A 418 -12.00 13.88 0.89
N GLU A 419 -12.40 14.05 2.15
CA GLU A 419 -12.04 15.21 2.97
C GLU A 419 -10.53 15.37 3.10
N SER A 420 -9.79 14.26 3.08
CA SER A 420 -8.32 14.21 3.11
C SER A 420 -7.65 14.64 1.80
N SER A 421 -8.43 14.92 0.74
CA SER A 421 -7.94 15.20 -0.62
C SER A 421 -7.11 14.06 -1.23
N LEU A 422 -7.33 12.82 -0.81
CA LEU A 422 -6.61 11.63 -1.27
C LEU A 422 -7.32 10.89 -2.40
N SER A 423 -8.62 11.10 -2.60
CA SER A 423 -9.36 10.44 -3.67
C SER A 423 -10.47 11.28 -4.27
N LEU A 424 -10.71 11.04 -5.57
CA LEU A 424 -11.94 11.37 -6.29
C LEU A 424 -12.62 10.07 -6.63
N VAL A 425 -13.89 9.91 -6.29
CA VAL A 425 -14.65 8.67 -6.46
C VAL A 425 -15.92 8.97 -7.24
N ALA A 426 -16.22 8.17 -8.26
CA ALA A 426 -17.50 8.21 -8.96
C ALA A 426 -18.19 6.86 -8.82
N VAL A 427 -19.48 6.90 -8.51
CA VAL A 427 -20.39 5.75 -8.55
C VAL A 427 -21.26 5.88 -9.79
N LEU A 428 -21.28 4.82 -10.61
CA LEU A 428 -21.93 4.79 -11.90
C LEU A 428 -22.91 3.61 -11.96
N ARG A 429 -23.95 3.74 -12.75
CA ARG A 429 -24.74 2.56 -13.14
C ARG A 429 -23.94 1.72 -14.13
N GLN A 430 -24.17 0.41 -14.14
CA GLN A 430 -23.44 -0.58 -14.93
C GLN A 430 -22.83 -0.01 -16.22
N THR A 431 -21.53 0.08 -16.24
CA THR A 431 -20.74 0.64 -17.33
C THR A 431 -19.61 -0.35 -17.70
N PRO A 432 -19.06 -0.30 -18.90
CA PRO A 432 -17.84 -1.05 -19.22
C PRO A 432 -16.65 -0.44 -18.45
N ILE A 433 -16.57 -0.71 -17.14
CA ILE A 433 -15.67 -0.06 -16.20
C ILE A 433 -14.20 -0.18 -16.61
N HIS A 434 -13.77 -1.31 -17.18
CA HIS A 434 -12.40 -1.51 -17.64
C HIS A 434 -12.00 -0.54 -18.76
N SER A 435 -12.92 -0.24 -19.69
CA SER A 435 -12.67 0.76 -20.73
C SER A 435 -12.55 2.16 -20.14
N LEU A 436 -13.35 2.46 -19.12
CA LEU A 436 -13.30 3.73 -18.41
C LEU A 436 -11.99 3.89 -17.62
N VAL A 437 -11.52 2.83 -16.92
CA VAL A 437 -10.22 2.83 -16.23
C VAL A 437 -9.10 3.17 -17.22
N ASN A 438 -9.07 2.52 -18.40
CA ASN A 438 -8.10 2.81 -19.46
C ASN A 438 -8.17 4.27 -19.93
N ALA A 439 -9.37 4.79 -20.17
CA ALA A 439 -9.55 6.16 -20.66
C ALA A 439 -9.08 7.19 -19.63
N ILE A 440 -9.46 7.03 -18.35
CA ILE A 440 -9.02 7.93 -17.27
C ILE A 440 -7.53 7.81 -17.06
N HIS A 441 -6.98 6.59 -17.02
CA HIS A 441 -5.53 6.38 -16.85
C HIS A 441 -4.74 7.09 -17.95
N LYS A 442 -5.16 6.92 -19.21
CA LYS A 442 -4.54 7.59 -20.35
C LYS A 442 -4.64 9.11 -20.22
N GLN A 443 -5.81 9.63 -19.84
CA GLN A 443 -6.03 11.06 -19.68
C GLN A 443 -5.17 11.67 -18.56
N LEU A 444 -5.03 10.98 -17.42
CA LEU A 444 -4.33 11.52 -16.26
C LEU A 444 -2.80 11.29 -16.30
N PHE A 445 -2.34 10.18 -16.89
CA PHE A 445 -0.92 9.80 -16.82
C PHE A 445 -0.17 9.87 -18.16
N GLN A 446 -0.90 9.95 -19.28
CA GLN A 446 -0.31 10.21 -20.60
C GLN A 446 -0.55 11.66 -21.07
N ALA A 447 -1.36 12.44 -20.36
CA ALA A 447 -1.44 13.89 -20.56
C ALA A 447 -0.07 14.53 -20.26
N GLN A 448 0.25 15.60 -20.96
CA GLN A 448 1.52 16.32 -20.77
C GLN A 448 1.69 16.72 -19.30
N LYS A 449 2.70 16.17 -18.63
CA LYS A 449 3.05 16.56 -17.26
C LYS A 449 3.50 18.01 -17.22
N HIS A 450 3.02 18.76 -16.22
CA HIS A 450 3.45 20.12 -15.95
C HIS A 450 4.57 20.10 -14.91
N VAL A 451 5.73 20.62 -15.28
CA VAL A 451 6.93 20.67 -14.43
C VAL A 451 7.28 22.10 -14.09
N ALA A 452 7.23 22.44 -12.80
CA ALA A 452 7.68 23.73 -12.29
C ALA A 452 9.20 23.74 -12.12
N ILE A 453 9.87 24.81 -12.58
CA ILE A 453 11.31 24.97 -12.46
C ILE A 453 11.63 26.19 -11.61
N ALA A 454 12.49 26.04 -10.62
CA ALA A 454 13.12 27.12 -9.88
C ALA A 454 14.63 27.15 -10.23
N LEU A 455 15.10 28.26 -10.77
CA LEU A 455 16.50 28.47 -11.09
C LEU A 455 17.18 29.26 -9.97
N CYS A 456 18.17 28.65 -9.32
CA CYS A 456 19.03 29.30 -8.33
C CYS A 456 20.34 29.74 -8.99
N GLY A 457 20.56 31.04 -9.03
CA GLY A 457 21.72 31.68 -9.67
C GLY A 457 21.42 32.29 -11.04
N LYS A 458 21.57 33.59 -11.15
CA LYS A 458 21.41 34.38 -12.39
C LYS A 458 22.71 34.92 -12.95
N GLY A 459 23.86 34.40 -12.49
CA GLY A 459 25.17 34.72 -13.01
C GLY A 459 25.41 34.17 -14.44
N ASN A 460 26.65 34.05 -14.85
CA ASN A 460 26.99 33.62 -16.23
C ASN A 460 26.33 32.28 -16.63
N ILE A 461 26.36 31.29 -15.74
CA ILE A 461 25.75 29.97 -16.01
C ILE A 461 24.22 30.08 -16.06
N GLY A 462 23.61 30.77 -15.08
CA GLY A 462 22.16 30.95 -15.05
C GLY A 462 21.62 31.75 -16.23
N SER A 463 22.30 32.82 -16.63
CA SER A 463 21.92 33.62 -17.83
C SER A 463 22.04 32.80 -19.12
N SER A 464 23.06 31.95 -19.22
CA SER A 464 23.23 31.04 -20.35
C SER A 464 22.16 29.96 -20.36
N TRP A 465 21.79 29.43 -19.18
CA TRP A 465 20.71 28.45 -19.02
C TRP A 465 19.36 29.05 -19.42
N LEU A 466 19.04 30.27 -18.95
CA LEU A 466 17.78 30.97 -19.29
C LEU A 466 17.64 31.15 -20.81
N LYS A 467 18.72 31.56 -21.48
CA LYS A 467 18.73 31.71 -22.94
C LYS A 467 18.49 30.38 -23.64
N LEU A 468 19.22 29.33 -23.24
CA LEU A 468 19.13 28.01 -23.83
C LEU A 468 17.73 27.41 -23.58
N PHE A 469 17.19 27.58 -22.37
CA PHE A 469 15.86 27.11 -22.02
C PHE A 469 14.79 27.79 -22.88
N ALA A 470 14.85 29.12 -23.05
CA ALA A 470 13.93 29.86 -23.91
C ALA A 470 13.97 29.36 -25.37
N GLU A 471 15.18 29.07 -25.90
CA GLU A 471 15.38 28.58 -27.28
C GLU A 471 14.91 27.13 -27.48
N GLN A 472 14.99 26.29 -26.44
CA GLN A 472 14.78 24.83 -26.56
C GLN A 472 13.47 24.36 -25.91
N LYS A 473 12.76 25.21 -25.17
CA LYS A 473 11.56 24.84 -24.39
C LYS A 473 10.56 24.03 -25.23
N GLU A 474 10.12 24.59 -26.35
CA GLU A 474 9.12 23.93 -27.22
C GLU A 474 9.60 22.55 -27.75
N LYS A 475 10.87 22.43 -28.10
CA LYS A 475 11.43 21.14 -28.58
C LYS A 475 11.50 20.12 -27.46
N LEU A 476 11.84 20.56 -26.24
CA LEU A 476 11.86 19.69 -25.06
C LEU A 476 10.45 19.21 -24.71
N GLU A 477 9.47 20.11 -24.74
CA GLU A 477 8.07 19.82 -24.47
C GLU A 477 7.51 18.80 -25.48
N GLN A 478 7.74 19.03 -26.78
CA GLN A 478 7.31 18.11 -27.82
C GLN A 478 8.01 16.74 -27.73
N ARG A 479 9.32 16.73 -27.43
CA ARG A 479 10.10 15.49 -27.36
C ARG A 479 9.73 14.61 -26.18
N HIS A 480 9.40 15.21 -25.04
CA HIS A 480 9.17 14.50 -23.77
C HIS A 480 7.70 14.42 -23.38
N GLY A 481 6.79 15.10 -24.09
CA GLY A 481 5.37 15.16 -23.73
C GLY A 481 5.14 15.82 -22.38
N MET A 482 5.97 16.81 -22.01
CA MET A 482 5.91 17.52 -20.73
C MET A 482 5.90 19.01 -20.99
N ASN A 483 5.19 19.78 -20.17
CA ASN A 483 5.23 21.24 -20.16
C ASN A 483 6.18 21.69 -19.05
N PHE A 484 7.10 22.60 -19.38
CA PHE A 484 8.07 23.13 -18.43
C PHE A 484 7.82 24.61 -18.20
N GLU A 485 7.61 25.02 -16.95
CA GLU A 485 7.42 26.42 -16.60
C GLU A 485 8.48 26.89 -15.61
N LEU A 486 9.19 27.99 -15.95
CA LEU A 486 10.06 28.67 -15.00
C LEU A 486 9.18 29.48 -14.04
N VAL A 487 9.06 29.05 -12.79
CA VAL A 487 8.20 29.69 -11.80
C VAL A 487 8.98 30.49 -10.76
N ALA A 488 10.28 30.24 -10.63
CA ALA A 488 11.13 31.00 -9.72
C ALA A 488 12.52 31.24 -10.29
N VAL A 489 13.06 32.42 -10.01
CA VAL A 489 14.47 32.74 -10.17
C VAL A 489 14.98 33.30 -8.84
N VAL A 490 16.07 32.72 -8.33
CA VAL A 490 16.57 33.00 -6.98
C VAL A 490 18.02 33.44 -7.05
N ASP A 491 18.36 34.53 -6.35
CA ASP A 491 19.75 34.88 -6.07
C ASP A 491 20.04 34.86 -4.56
N SER A 492 21.21 35.27 -4.13
CA SER A 492 21.64 35.18 -2.73
C SER A 492 20.76 36.00 -1.76
N GLN A 493 20.09 37.04 -2.21
CA GLN A 493 19.35 37.95 -1.34
C GLN A 493 17.88 38.08 -1.71
N THR A 494 17.52 37.84 -2.97
CA THR A 494 16.17 38.07 -3.49
C THR A 494 15.72 36.90 -4.38
N TYR A 495 14.41 36.80 -4.59
CA TYR A 495 13.82 35.86 -5.53
C TYR A 495 12.62 36.47 -6.24
N TRP A 496 12.44 36.14 -7.50
CA TRP A 496 11.22 36.39 -8.26
C TRP A 496 10.43 35.10 -8.39
N PHE A 497 9.17 35.12 -7.99
CA PHE A 497 8.28 33.96 -8.00
C PHE A 497 6.96 34.32 -8.69
N ASN A 498 6.57 33.54 -9.71
CA ASN A 498 5.30 33.69 -10.41
C ASN A 498 4.73 32.30 -10.69
N GLU A 499 3.59 31.98 -10.07
CA GLU A 499 2.89 30.69 -10.20
C GLU A 499 2.45 30.39 -11.64
N GLN A 500 2.22 31.40 -12.46
CA GLN A 500 1.79 31.28 -13.86
C GLN A 500 2.95 31.19 -14.85
N GLY A 501 4.19 31.22 -14.36
CA GLY A 501 5.40 31.16 -15.16
C GLY A 501 6.07 32.53 -15.36
N ILE A 502 7.38 32.49 -15.49
CA ILE A 502 8.26 33.62 -15.77
C ILE A 502 8.82 33.44 -17.18
N ASN A 503 8.70 34.44 -18.03
CA ASN A 503 9.35 34.40 -19.33
C ASN A 503 10.89 34.50 -19.16
N PRO A 504 11.66 33.46 -19.56
CA PRO A 504 13.11 33.44 -19.37
C PRO A 504 13.83 34.63 -19.99
N ASN A 505 13.31 35.18 -21.10
CA ASN A 505 13.90 36.33 -21.79
C ASN A 505 13.71 37.68 -21.05
N GLN A 506 12.76 37.72 -20.11
CA GLN A 506 12.45 38.93 -19.32
C GLN A 506 13.20 38.99 -17.99
N VAL A 507 13.85 37.87 -17.57
CA VAL A 507 14.54 37.80 -16.27
C VAL A 507 15.59 38.91 -16.13
N ALA A 508 16.40 39.15 -17.17
CA ALA A 508 17.43 40.16 -17.11
C ALA A 508 16.94 41.60 -16.90
N THR A 509 15.73 41.92 -17.38
CA THR A 509 15.17 43.26 -17.35
C THR A 509 14.19 43.49 -16.20
N HIS A 510 13.45 42.47 -15.78
CA HIS A 510 12.37 42.63 -14.81
C HIS A 510 12.69 42.06 -13.42
N PHE A 511 13.79 41.29 -13.27
CA PHE A 511 14.09 40.64 -11.99
C PHE A 511 14.20 41.62 -10.83
N GLN A 512 14.80 42.82 -11.04
CA GLN A 512 14.95 43.80 -9.95
C GLN A 512 13.62 44.44 -9.52
N ASP A 513 12.70 44.57 -10.43
CA ASP A 513 11.40 45.18 -10.16
C ASP A 513 10.40 44.20 -9.50
N GLU A 514 10.54 42.90 -9.81
CA GLU A 514 9.63 41.83 -9.37
C GLU A 514 10.17 41.04 -8.18
N ALA A 515 11.44 41.20 -7.84
CA ALA A 515 12.08 40.39 -6.81
C ALA A 515 11.71 40.81 -5.39
N LEU A 516 11.47 39.82 -4.56
CA LEU A 516 11.19 39.91 -3.14
C LEU A 516 12.42 39.51 -2.32
N PRO A 517 12.59 40.03 -1.09
CA PRO A 517 13.66 39.58 -0.20
C PRO A 517 13.56 38.08 0.11
N ASN A 518 14.68 37.38 0.05
CA ASN A 518 14.76 35.97 0.37
C ASN A 518 14.96 35.78 1.89
N GLN A 519 13.87 35.96 2.65
CA GLN A 519 13.85 35.75 4.10
C GLN A 519 13.40 34.34 4.42
N GLU A 520 14.14 33.62 5.27
CA GLU A 520 13.79 32.26 5.72
C GLU A 520 13.42 31.29 4.60
N GLN A 521 14.11 31.36 3.46
CA GLN A 521 13.86 30.49 2.30
C GLN A 521 12.42 30.55 1.79
N SER A 522 11.81 31.72 1.80
CA SER A 522 10.39 31.91 1.45
C SER A 522 10.03 31.39 0.06
N TRP A 523 10.98 31.38 -0.91
CA TRP A 523 10.79 30.82 -2.25
C TRP A 523 10.64 29.29 -2.21
N LEU A 524 11.40 28.60 -1.35
CA LEU A 524 11.37 27.14 -1.23
C LEU A 524 10.02 26.67 -0.64
N LYS A 525 9.53 27.35 0.39
CA LYS A 525 8.19 27.11 0.96
C LYS A 525 7.09 27.32 -0.08
N LYS A 526 7.19 28.39 -0.91
CA LYS A 526 6.23 28.66 -1.99
C LYS A 526 6.30 27.57 -3.07
N LEU A 527 7.50 27.18 -3.50
CA LEU A 527 7.67 26.12 -4.50
C LEU A 527 7.16 24.78 -3.96
N GLY A 528 7.45 24.47 -2.69
CA GLY A 528 6.94 23.27 -2.00
C GLY A 528 5.40 23.26 -1.87
N ALA A 529 4.75 24.41 -1.79
CA ALA A 529 3.30 24.56 -1.69
C ALA A 529 2.60 24.84 -3.04
N LEU A 530 3.35 24.94 -4.15
CA LEU A 530 2.81 25.31 -5.46
C LEU A 530 1.81 24.26 -5.97
N GLU A 531 0.61 24.69 -6.34
CA GLU A 531 -0.46 23.87 -6.90
C GLU A 531 -0.49 23.94 -8.44
N GLY A 532 -1.08 22.94 -9.10
CA GLY A 532 -1.26 22.91 -10.57
C GLY A 532 -0.08 22.33 -11.37
N TYR A 533 0.98 21.90 -10.70
CA TYR A 533 2.13 21.21 -11.31
C TYR A 533 2.26 19.79 -10.77
N ASP A 534 2.61 18.85 -11.67
CA ASP A 534 2.79 17.45 -11.31
C ASP A 534 4.12 17.20 -10.60
N GLU A 535 5.16 17.95 -11.02
CA GLU A 535 6.52 17.86 -10.48
C GLU A 535 7.14 19.26 -10.33
N ALA A 536 8.09 19.39 -9.42
CA ALA A 536 8.87 20.62 -9.27
C ALA A 536 10.36 20.31 -9.12
N VAL A 537 11.20 21.10 -9.81
CA VAL A 537 12.64 20.90 -9.92
C VAL A 537 13.37 22.20 -9.54
N VAL A 538 14.32 22.06 -8.63
CA VAL A 538 15.29 23.12 -8.33
C VAL A 538 16.53 22.91 -9.19
N ILE A 539 16.98 23.94 -9.88
CA ILE A 539 18.23 23.92 -10.65
C ILE A 539 19.21 24.86 -9.96
N ASP A 540 20.23 24.30 -9.32
CA ASP A 540 21.29 25.07 -8.69
C ASP A 540 22.52 25.21 -9.60
N VAL A 541 22.70 26.42 -10.13
CA VAL A 541 23.87 26.81 -10.94
C VAL A 541 24.75 27.84 -10.21
N THR A 542 24.68 27.86 -8.89
CA THR A 542 25.48 28.74 -8.03
C THR A 542 26.81 28.08 -7.63
N ALA A 543 27.67 28.86 -6.97
CA ALA A 543 28.80 28.38 -6.20
C ALA A 543 28.58 28.57 -4.68
N SER A 544 27.33 28.73 -4.24
CA SER A 544 26.99 29.04 -2.85
C SER A 544 27.12 27.79 -1.96
N GLU A 545 27.91 27.89 -0.90
CA GLU A 545 27.98 26.88 0.16
C GLU A 545 26.67 26.85 0.94
N GLU A 546 26.11 28.02 1.25
CA GLU A 546 24.85 28.16 2.01
C GLU A 546 23.66 27.44 1.31
N LEU A 547 23.54 27.56 -0.02
CA LEU A 547 22.51 26.84 -0.75
C LEU A 547 22.76 25.34 -0.79
N ALA A 548 24.02 24.92 -0.89
CA ALA A 548 24.38 23.52 -0.89
C ALA A 548 24.07 22.84 0.46
N GLU A 549 24.16 23.56 1.58
CA GLU A 549 23.76 23.09 2.92
C GLU A 549 22.23 22.92 3.04
N GLN A 550 21.44 23.58 2.20
CA GLN A 550 19.97 23.50 2.18
C GLN A 550 19.41 22.36 1.31
N TYR A 551 20.23 21.48 0.76
CA TYR A 551 19.76 20.39 -0.10
C TYR A 551 18.86 19.38 0.64
N LEU A 552 19.03 19.23 1.95
CA LEU A 552 18.13 18.42 2.77
C LEU A 552 16.73 19.07 2.84
N ASP A 553 16.66 20.40 2.98
CA ASP A 553 15.39 21.14 3.01
C ASP A 553 14.66 21.04 1.65
N ILE A 554 15.41 21.07 0.54
CA ILE A 554 14.86 20.83 -0.81
C ILE A 554 14.20 19.45 -0.90
N ALA A 555 14.88 18.43 -0.38
CA ALA A 555 14.32 17.07 -0.30
C ALA A 555 13.07 17.03 0.60
N GLU A 556 13.09 17.65 1.78
CA GLU A 556 11.94 17.69 2.70
C GLU A 556 10.69 18.33 2.08
N HIS A 557 10.87 19.28 1.15
CA HIS A 557 9.77 19.87 0.38
C HIS A 557 9.31 19.02 -0.82
N GLY A 558 9.88 17.83 -1.02
CA GLY A 558 9.48 16.88 -2.07
C GLY A 558 9.86 17.29 -3.48
N LEU A 559 10.93 18.06 -3.63
CA LEU A 559 11.39 18.61 -4.90
C LEU A 559 12.50 17.75 -5.50
N HIS A 560 12.67 17.79 -6.83
CA HIS A 560 13.86 17.30 -7.49
C HIS A 560 14.96 18.37 -7.48
N LEU A 561 16.23 17.94 -7.55
CA LEU A 561 17.36 18.83 -7.61
C LEU A 561 18.31 18.47 -8.77
N ILE A 562 18.67 19.46 -9.57
CA ILE A 562 19.75 19.38 -10.54
C ILE A 562 20.82 20.39 -10.11
N SER A 563 22.02 19.94 -9.76
CA SER A 563 23.05 20.85 -9.29
C SER A 563 24.30 20.85 -10.18
N ALA A 564 24.70 22.06 -10.62
CA ALA A 564 26.02 22.33 -11.13
C ALA A 564 26.96 22.81 -10.00
N ASN A 565 26.45 23.06 -8.83
CA ASN A 565 27.20 23.39 -7.61
C ASN A 565 27.99 22.16 -7.14
N LYS A 566 29.28 22.33 -6.89
CA LYS A 566 30.21 21.25 -6.57
C LYS A 566 30.31 20.97 -5.08
N VAL A 567 29.83 21.87 -4.23
CA VAL A 567 30.03 21.83 -2.78
C VAL A 567 29.46 20.55 -2.17
N ALA A 568 28.16 20.28 -2.36
CA ALA A 568 27.52 19.10 -1.78
C ALA A 568 28.05 17.78 -2.39
N GLY A 569 28.38 17.78 -3.70
CA GLY A 569 28.93 16.60 -4.39
C GLY A 569 30.38 16.27 -3.98
N SER A 570 31.12 17.24 -3.48
CA SER A 570 32.50 17.09 -2.97
C SER A 570 32.60 17.19 -1.44
N ALA A 571 31.47 17.32 -0.74
CA ALA A 571 31.43 17.41 0.71
C ALA A 571 31.96 16.14 1.40
N ALA A 572 32.35 16.25 2.67
CA ALA A 572 32.75 15.11 3.48
C ALA A 572 31.67 14.02 3.42
N GLY A 573 32.08 12.75 3.27
CA GLY A 573 31.23 11.62 2.89
C GLY A 573 29.92 11.50 3.65
N ASN A 574 29.84 12.00 4.89
CA ASN A 574 28.63 11.95 5.70
C ASN A 574 27.49 12.82 5.12
N TYR A 575 27.76 14.06 4.73
CA TYR A 575 26.75 14.97 4.18
C TYR A 575 26.30 14.53 2.78
N TYR A 576 27.23 14.14 1.90
CA TYR A 576 26.92 13.59 0.60
C TYR A 576 25.93 12.42 0.68
N TYR A 577 26.19 11.46 1.55
CA TYR A 577 25.31 10.30 1.71
C TYR A 577 23.96 10.68 2.33
N GLN A 578 23.93 11.63 3.28
CA GLN A 578 22.69 12.13 3.86
C GLN A 578 21.77 12.75 2.80
N VAL A 579 22.31 13.62 1.94
CA VAL A 579 21.55 14.24 0.84
C VAL A 579 21.05 13.17 -0.14
N LYS A 580 21.95 12.28 -0.58
CA LYS A 580 21.58 11.20 -1.49
C LYS A 580 20.47 10.31 -0.94
N ASP A 581 20.59 9.92 0.33
CA ASP A 581 19.59 9.09 1.01
C ASP A 581 18.29 9.84 1.22
N ALA A 582 18.31 11.14 1.52
CA ALA A 582 17.12 11.97 1.67
C ALA A 582 16.30 12.00 0.37
N PHE A 583 16.92 12.28 -0.77
CA PHE A 583 16.23 12.27 -2.06
C PHE A 583 15.74 10.87 -2.44
N HIS A 584 16.54 9.84 -2.21
CA HIS A 584 16.15 8.47 -2.50
C HIS A 584 14.96 8.01 -1.65
N LYS A 585 14.94 8.35 -0.36
CA LYS A 585 13.85 7.99 0.57
C LYS A 585 12.49 8.52 0.13
N ILE A 586 12.44 9.72 -0.43
CA ILE A 586 11.19 10.36 -0.88
C ILE A 586 10.88 10.09 -2.36
N GLY A 587 11.66 9.25 -3.06
CA GLY A 587 11.47 8.96 -4.48
C GLY A 587 11.74 10.16 -5.39
N ARG A 588 12.65 11.07 -4.97
CA ARG A 588 13.10 12.21 -5.74
C ARG A 588 14.52 12.01 -6.24
N HIS A 589 14.93 12.83 -7.22
CA HIS A 589 16.25 12.72 -7.83
C HIS A 589 17.12 13.92 -7.47
N TRP A 590 18.35 13.65 -7.08
CA TRP A 590 19.43 14.60 -7.07
C TRP A 590 20.40 14.25 -8.22
N LEU A 591 20.44 15.10 -9.26
CA LEU A 591 21.28 14.95 -10.42
C LEU A 591 22.45 15.96 -10.33
N TYR A 592 23.67 15.47 -10.28
CA TYR A 592 24.89 16.29 -10.11
C TYR A 592 26.02 15.92 -11.09
N ASN A 593 25.70 15.18 -12.17
CA ASN A 593 26.70 14.72 -13.15
C ASN A 593 27.43 15.87 -13.85
N ALA A 594 26.84 17.06 -13.92
CA ALA A 594 27.48 18.26 -14.43
C ALA A 594 28.67 18.73 -13.57
N THR A 595 28.87 18.17 -12.38
CA THR A 595 29.91 18.59 -11.43
C THR A 595 31.13 17.68 -11.41
N VAL A 596 31.04 16.45 -11.94
CA VAL A 596 32.10 15.46 -11.92
C VAL A 596 32.54 15.18 -13.35
N GLY A 597 33.77 15.62 -13.71
CA GLY A 597 34.36 15.34 -15.03
C GLY A 597 33.76 16.15 -16.20
N ALA A 598 33.06 17.26 -15.91
CA ALA A 598 32.61 18.19 -16.95
C ALA A 598 33.84 18.81 -17.66
N GLY A 599 34.34 18.16 -18.69
CA GLY A 599 35.54 18.55 -19.42
C GLY A 599 36.31 17.38 -20.01
N LEU A 600 35.76 16.19 -19.90
CA LEU A 600 36.21 15.01 -20.62
C LEU A 600 35.30 14.72 -21.80
#